data_d4eed91147d830dca70fd3cb8e9ae297
#
_entry.id   d4eed91147d830dca70fd3cb8e9ae297
#
_cell.length_a   1.000
_cell.length_b   1.000
_cell.length_c   1.000
_cell.angle_alpha   90.00
_cell.angle_beta   90.00
_cell.angle_gamma   90.00
#
_symmetry.space_group_name_H-M   'P 1'
#
loop_
_entity.id
_entity.type
_entity.pdbx_description
1 polymer ?
#
loop_
_entity_poly.entity_id
_entity_poly.type
_entity_poly.pdbx_seq_one_letter_code
_entity_poly.pdbx_strand_id
1 'polypeptide(L)'
;MLAIVGLTGLGLKLSFLLTMISGGQIFFAIFLVMMISLILGTGLPAGPTYIITAIMCAPAMLQIGMPLLIVHMILIWYSIDSDVSPPIAVCAMAAAGIAKADPMKTMFTAWKYSKGLFILPFLFYYRPLLLNGPWLDVIITIISCTMGLIVSAAFLERYLHTKANLYELALLGLSSLLLLWPPLFLNVLGLLFLGIVSYSQKRRIAKERRSGPVEKPQLAVP
;
A
#
# COMPACT_ATOMS: atom_id res chain seq x y z
N MET A 1 -7.35 -18.89 -21.44
CA MET A 1 -6.37 -18.95 -20.35
C MET A 1 -6.86 -19.79 -19.16
N LEU A 2 -8.01 -19.50 -18.54
CA LEU A 2 -8.54 -20.25 -17.38
C LEU A 2 -8.62 -21.78 -17.61
N ALA A 3 -9.13 -22.21 -18.76
CA ALA A 3 -9.22 -23.64 -19.09
C ALA A 3 -7.82 -24.31 -19.17
N ILE A 4 -6.83 -23.61 -19.71
CA ILE A 4 -5.46 -24.12 -19.82
C ILE A 4 -4.85 -24.28 -18.41
N VAL A 5 -5.00 -23.31 -17.53
CA VAL A 5 -4.52 -23.38 -16.13
C VAL A 5 -5.16 -24.54 -15.40
N GLY A 6 -6.48 -24.77 -15.58
CA GLY A 6 -7.19 -25.91 -14.98
C GLY A 6 -6.73 -27.27 -15.52
N LEU A 7 -6.60 -27.40 -16.85
CA LEU A 7 -6.22 -28.67 -17.51
C LEU A 7 -4.74 -29.05 -17.29
N THR A 8 -3.85 -28.07 -17.16
CA THR A 8 -2.40 -28.32 -16.98
C THR A 8 -2.01 -28.62 -15.53
N GLY A 9 -2.94 -28.48 -14.59
CA GLY A 9 -2.64 -28.58 -13.16
C GLY A 9 -1.66 -27.50 -12.65
N LEU A 10 -1.46 -26.44 -13.43
CA LEU A 10 -0.54 -25.35 -13.10
C LEU A 10 -0.92 -24.69 -11.76
N GLY A 11 -2.23 -24.59 -11.47
CA GLY A 11 -2.72 -24.06 -10.21
C GLY A 11 -2.21 -24.87 -8.99
N LEU A 12 -2.27 -26.20 -9.05
CA LEU A 12 -1.79 -27.05 -7.97
C LEU A 12 -0.26 -26.97 -7.79
N LYS A 13 0.47 -26.92 -8.91
CA LYS A 13 1.95 -26.78 -8.86
C LYS A 13 2.37 -25.43 -8.25
N LEU A 14 1.71 -24.35 -8.63
CA LEU A 14 2.00 -23.02 -8.05
C LEU A 14 1.57 -22.93 -6.59
N SER A 15 0.43 -23.53 -6.24
CA SER A 15 0.01 -23.64 -4.84
C SER A 15 1.06 -24.36 -3.98
N PHE A 16 1.58 -25.46 -4.47
CA PHE A 16 2.64 -26.22 -3.81
C PHE A 16 3.94 -25.40 -3.67
N LEU A 17 4.37 -24.75 -4.76
CA LEU A 17 5.55 -23.87 -4.74
C LEU A 17 5.38 -22.71 -3.76
N LEU A 18 4.19 -22.10 -3.71
CA LEU A 18 3.89 -21.01 -2.78
C LEU A 18 4.04 -21.48 -1.33
N THR A 19 3.50 -22.66 -1.00
CA THR A 19 3.61 -23.24 0.35
C THR A 19 5.07 -23.57 0.69
N MET A 20 5.81 -24.17 -0.25
CA MET A 20 7.24 -24.49 -0.06
C MET A 20 8.09 -23.24 0.16
N ILE A 21 7.96 -22.24 -0.72
CA ILE A 21 8.81 -21.03 -0.68
C ILE A 21 8.46 -20.16 0.53
N SER A 22 7.16 -20.07 0.88
CA SER A 22 6.75 -19.32 2.09
C SER A 22 7.17 -19.99 3.39
N GLY A 23 7.54 -21.28 3.35
CA GLY A 23 7.83 -22.07 4.55
C GLY A 23 6.68 -22.13 5.55
N GLY A 24 5.42 -21.97 5.06
CA GLY A 24 4.23 -21.87 5.90
C GLY A 24 4.08 -20.54 6.63
N GLN A 25 4.95 -19.56 6.40
CA GLN A 25 4.86 -18.25 7.03
C GLN A 25 3.91 -17.33 6.23
N ILE A 26 2.91 -16.82 6.90
CA ILE A 26 1.83 -16.00 6.29
C ILE A 26 2.36 -14.73 5.66
N PHE A 27 3.31 -14.05 6.31
CA PHE A 27 3.91 -12.83 5.76
C PHE A 27 4.53 -13.08 4.37
N PHE A 28 5.35 -14.12 4.25
CA PHE A 28 5.96 -14.48 2.97
C PHE A 28 4.94 -14.98 1.94
N ALA A 29 3.89 -15.68 2.40
CA ALA A 29 2.81 -16.11 1.50
C ALA A 29 2.08 -14.90 0.89
N ILE A 30 1.71 -13.91 1.69
CA ILE A 30 1.07 -12.67 1.20
C ILE A 30 2.01 -11.93 0.23
N PHE A 31 3.30 -11.85 0.55
CA PHE A 31 4.29 -11.20 -0.33
C PHE A 31 4.43 -11.94 -1.67
N LEU A 32 4.49 -13.27 -1.67
CA LEU A 32 4.54 -14.07 -2.91
C LEU A 32 3.28 -13.91 -3.74
N VAL A 33 2.11 -13.90 -3.09
CA VAL A 33 0.83 -13.66 -3.77
C VAL A 33 0.80 -12.27 -4.42
N MET A 34 1.32 -11.25 -3.74
CA MET A 34 1.49 -9.92 -4.33
C MET A 34 2.30 -9.99 -5.62
N MET A 35 3.47 -10.62 -5.59
CA MET A 35 4.34 -10.75 -6.77
C MET A 35 3.66 -11.53 -7.90
N ILE A 36 2.99 -12.64 -7.58
CA ILE A 36 2.26 -13.45 -8.56
C ILE A 36 1.11 -12.63 -9.18
N SER A 37 0.33 -11.91 -8.38
CA SER A 37 -0.78 -11.10 -8.86
C SER A 37 -0.32 -9.96 -9.76
N LEU A 38 0.79 -9.29 -9.41
CA LEU A 38 1.37 -8.24 -10.24
C LEU A 38 1.86 -8.77 -11.59
N ILE A 39 2.50 -9.94 -11.60
CA ILE A 39 2.98 -10.58 -12.84
C ILE A 39 1.80 -11.03 -13.71
N LEU A 40 0.81 -11.71 -13.13
CA LEU A 40 -0.35 -12.21 -13.87
C LEU A 40 -1.27 -11.08 -14.36
N GLY A 41 -1.34 -10.00 -13.59
CA GLY A 41 -2.10 -8.81 -13.95
C GLY A 41 -1.48 -7.99 -15.09
N THR A 42 -0.28 -8.36 -15.57
CA THR A 42 0.30 -7.69 -16.73
C THR A 42 -0.52 -8.00 -17.99
N GLY A 43 -1.36 -7.06 -18.38
CA GLY A 43 -2.18 -7.18 -19.59
C GLY A 43 -3.52 -7.90 -19.41
N LEU A 44 -3.92 -8.20 -18.19
CA LEU A 44 -5.24 -8.71 -17.86
C LEU A 44 -5.98 -7.71 -16.95
N PRO A 45 -7.27 -7.44 -17.17
CA PRO A 45 -8.07 -6.68 -16.23
C PRO A 45 -8.18 -7.37 -14.86
N ALA A 46 -8.48 -6.60 -13.80
CA ALA A 46 -8.54 -7.10 -12.42
C ALA A 46 -9.43 -8.33 -12.23
N GLY A 47 -10.58 -8.41 -12.90
CA GLY A 47 -11.50 -9.55 -12.77
C GLY A 47 -10.88 -10.89 -13.19
N PRO A 48 -10.42 -11.05 -14.43
CA PRO A 48 -9.68 -12.24 -14.87
C PRO A 48 -8.44 -12.53 -14.06
N THR A 49 -7.68 -11.50 -13.67
CA THR A 49 -6.50 -11.65 -12.80
C THR A 49 -6.87 -12.26 -11.47
N TYR A 50 -7.93 -11.76 -10.82
CA TYR A 50 -8.43 -12.33 -9.57
C TYR A 50 -8.82 -13.80 -9.71
N ILE A 51 -9.57 -14.17 -10.75
CA ILE A 51 -10.01 -15.57 -10.93
C ILE A 51 -8.79 -16.50 -11.07
N ILE A 52 -7.79 -16.10 -11.87
CA ILE A 52 -6.59 -16.90 -12.06
C ILE A 52 -5.80 -17.01 -10.76
N THR A 53 -5.54 -15.91 -10.09
CA THR A 53 -4.81 -15.89 -8.81
C THR A 53 -5.55 -16.66 -7.72
N ALA A 54 -6.89 -16.60 -7.69
CA ALA A 54 -7.69 -17.37 -6.75
C ALA A 54 -7.53 -18.88 -6.98
N ILE A 55 -7.61 -19.37 -8.22
CA ILE A 55 -7.41 -20.79 -8.53
C ILE A 55 -6.00 -21.25 -8.14
N MET A 56 -4.99 -20.39 -8.33
CA MET A 56 -3.59 -20.76 -8.16
C MET A 56 -3.09 -20.57 -6.72
N CYS A 57 -3.52 -19.54 -6.02
CA CYS A 57 -2.95 -19.15 -4.73
C CYS A 57 -3.87 -19.44 -3.54
N ALA A 58 -5.21 -19.41 -3.71
CA ALA A 58 -6.11 -19.57 -2.59
C ALA A 58 -5.95 -20.94 -1.88
N PRO A 59 -5.78 -22.10 -2.58
CA PRO A 59 -5.58 -23.37 -1.89
C PRO A 59 -4.36 -23.36 -0.96
N ALA A 60 -3.24 -22.76 -1.39
CA ALA A 60 -2.03 -22.67 -0.56
C ALA A 60 -2.27 -21.79 0.68
N MET A 61 -2.89 -20.62 0.50
CA MET A 61 -3.18 -19.71 1.60
C MET A 61 -4.12 -20.33 2.64
N LEU A 62 -5.13 -21.10 2.19
CA LEU A 62 -6.03 -21.85 3.07
C LEU A 62 -5.30 -22.96 3.81
N GLN A 63 -4.39 -23.69 3.16
CA GLN A 63 -3.59 -24.76 3.78
C GLN A 63 -2.69 -24.24 4.91
N ILE A 64 -2.17 -23.02 4.80
CA ILE A 64 -1.38 -22.40 5.89
C ILE A 64 -2.25 -21.76 6.97
N GLY A 65 -3.57 -21.99 6.95
CA GLY A 65 -4.51 -21.62 8.01
C GLY A 65 -5.10 -20.22 7.89
N MET A 66 -5.03 -19.58 6.71
CA MET A 66 -5.67 -18.27 6.53
C MET A 66 -7.19 -18.41 6.34
N PRO A 67 -8.01 -17.55 6.98
CA PRO A 67 -9.46 -17.55 6.78
C PRO A 67 -9.85 -17.24 5.33
N LEU A 68 -10.88 -17.92 4.82
CA LEU A 68 -11.34 -17.81 3.44
C LEU A 68 -11.62 -16.36 2.99
N LEU A 69 -12.31 -15.58 3.83
CA LEU A 69 -12.63 -14.19 3.54
C LEU A 69 -11.34 -13.36 3.35
N ILE A 70 -10.37 -13.53 4.24
CA ILE A 70 -9.10 -12.79 4.19
C ILE A 70 -8.32 -13.16 2.94
N VAL A 71 -8.26 -14.45 2.60
CA VAL A 71 -7.60 -14.93 1.38
C VAL A 71 -8.18 -14.24 0.15
N HIS A 72 -9.49 -14.27 -0.03
CA HIS A 72 -10.13 -13.68 -1.21
C HIS A 72 -10.00 -12.14 -1.22
N MET A 73 -10.06 -11.48 -0.07
CA MET A 73 -9.83 -10.04 0.02
C MET A 73 -8.40 -9.64 -0.38
N ILE A 74 -7.39 -10.42 0.00
CA ILE A 74 -6.00 -10.20 -0.42
C ILE A 74 -5.85 -10.39 -1.93
N LEU A 75 -6.42 -11.46 -2.47
CA LEU A 75 -6.30 -11.79 -3.89
C LEU A 75 -6.98 -10.76 -4.79
N ILE A 76 -8.21 -10.34 -4.46
CA ILE A 76 -8.92 -9.31 -5.23
C ILE A 76 -8.19 -7.96 -5.14
N TRP A 77 -7.65 -7.63 -3.96
CA TRP A 77 -6.95 -6.38 -3.75
C TRP A 77 -5.70 -6.28 -4.63
N TYR A 78 -4.82 -7.27 -4.60
CA TYR A 78 -3.62 -7.26 -5.44
C TYR A 78 -3.94 -7.39 -6.94
N SER A 79 -5.07 -7.99 -7.30
CA SER A 79 -5.52 -8.02 -8.69
C SER A 79 -5.93 -6.63 -9.18
N ILE A 80 -6.53 -5.80 -8.33
CA ILE A 80 -6.85 -4.39 -8.64
C ILE A 80 -5.56 -3.54 -8.67
N ASP A 81 -4.63 -3.77 -7.73
CA ASP A 81 -3.36 -3.05 -7.67
C ASP A 81 -2.52 -3.27 -8.94
N SER A 82 -2.63 -4.41 -9.60
CA SER A 82 -1.92 -4.69 -10.85
C SER A 82 -2.33 -3.76 -12.00
N ASP A 83 -3.56 -3.23 -11.99
CA ASP A 83 -4.07 -2.30 -13.00
C ASP A 83 -3.44 -0.89 -12.92
N VAL A 84 -2.87 -0.52 -11.77
CA VAL A 84 -2.23 0.78 -11.55
C VAL A 84 -0.71 0.68 -11.37
N SER A 85 -0.18 -0.55 -11.36
CA SER A 85 1.24 -0.82 -11.08
C SER A 85 2.02 -1.24 -12.32
N PRO A 86 3.32 -0.91 -12.42
CA PRO A 86 4.18 -1.44 -13.48
C PRO A 86 4.17 -2.99 -13.49
N PRO A 87 4.38 -3.61 -14.64
CA PRO A 87 4.98 -3.05 -15.86
C PRO A 87 3.99 -2.47 -16.89
N ILE A 88 2.69 -2.73 -16.80
CA ILE A 88 1.73 -2.30 -17.84
C ILE A 88 0.79 -1.20 -17.30
N ALA A 89 0.26 -1.33 -16.08
CA ALA A 89 -0.62 -0.34 -15.44
C ALA A 89 -1.76 0.14 -16.37
N VAL A 90 -2.66 -0.76 -16.76
CA VAL A 90 -3.67 -0.54 -17.81
C VAL A 90 -4.49 0.73 -17.56
N CYS A 91 -4.91 0.96 -16.30
CA CYS A 91 -5.67 2.15 -15.93
C CYS A 91 -4.87 3.44 -16.08
N ALA A 92 -3.59 3.44 -15.72
CA ALA A 92 -2.73 4.61 -15.86
C ALA A 92 -2.43 4.91 -17.36
N MET A 93 -2.27 3.88 -18.18
CA MET A 93 -2.09 4.01 -19.64
C MET A 93 -3.34 4.60 -20.30
N ALA A 94 -4.53 4.12 -19.92
CA ALA A 94 -5.79 4.67 -20.41
C ALA A 94 -5.98 6.15 -20.01
N ALA A 95 -5.69 6.49 -18.75
CA ALA A 95 -5.74 7.86 -18.25
C ALA A 95 -4.76 8.79 -19.01
N ALA A 96 -3.55 8.29 -19.30
CA ALA A 96 -2.57 9.04 -20.10
C ALA A 96 -3.07 9.33 -21.52
N GLY A 97 -3.75 8.37 -22.15
CA GLY A 97 -4.37 8.55 -23.47
C GLY A 97 -5.43 9.65 -23.46
N ILE A 98 -6.30 9.67 -22.45
CA ILE A 98 -7.34 10.70 -22.28
C ILE A 98 -6.71 12.08 -22.04
N ALA A 99 -5.71 12.15 -21.17
CA ALA A 99 -5.02 13.39 -20.80
C ALA A 99 -4.00 13.86 -21.87
N LYS A 100 -3.77 13.08 -22.92
CA LYS A 100 -2.69 13.30 -23.91
C LYS A 100 -1.32 13.49 -23.24
N ALA A 101 -1.09 12.77 -22.14
CA ALA A 101 0.14 12.79 -21.37
C ALA A 101 1.08 11.62 -21.76
N ASP A 102 2.34 11.69 -21.32
CA ASP A 102 3.29 10.61 -21.49
C ASP A 102 2.85 9.37 -20.70
N PRO A 103 2.60 8.21 -21.36
CA PRO A 103 2.10 7.01 -20.68
C PRO A 103 3.05 6.48 -19.60
N MET A 104 4.36 6.47 -19.88
CA MET A 104 5.35 5.94 -18.92
C MET A 104 5.45 6.81 -17.69
N LYS A 105 5.48 8.14 -17.84
CA LYS A 105 5.50 9.06 -16.71
C LYS A 105 4.22 8.95 -15.89
N THR A 106 3.07 8.82 -16.55
CA THR A 106 1.78 8.65 -15.87
C THR A 106 1.74 7.35 -15.08
N MET A 107 2.22 6.24 -15.65
CA MET A 107 2.30 4.95 -14.98
C MET A 107 3.17 5.01 -13.70
N PHE A 108 4.39 5.55 -13.79
CA PHE A 108 5.27 5.66 -12.62
C PHE A 108 4.73 6.64 -11.57
N THR A 109 4.02 7.67 -12.01
CA THR A 109 3.34 8.61 -11.10
C THR A 109 2.18 7.92 -10.37
N ALA A 110 1.34 7.18 -11.08
CA ALA A 110 0.27 6.39 -10.49
C ALA A 110 0.80 5.38 -9.46
N TRP A 111 1.84 4.63 -9.84
CA TRP A 111 2.51 3.70 -8.93
C TRP A 111 3.09 4.38 -7.69
N LYS A 112 3.66 5.57 -7.83
CA LYS A 112 4.18 6.36 -6.71
C LYS A 112 3.08 6.65 -5.69
N TYR A 113 1.88 7.01 -6.14
CA TYR A 113 0.75 7.32 -5.26
C TYR A 113 0.03 6.07 -4.73
N SER A 114 0.11 4.94 -5.42
CA SER A 114 -0.53 3.68 -5.02
C SER A 114 0.27 2.86 -3.99
N LYS A 115 1.48 3.29 -3.58
CA LYS A 115 2.34 2.51 -2.67
C LYS A 115 1.68 2.08 -1.36
N GLY A 116 0.76 2.90 -0.82
CA GLY A 116 -0.01 2.55 0.37
C GLY A 116 -0.92 1.33 0.19
N LEU A 117 -1.35 1.08 -1.05
CA LEU A 117 -2.25 -0.04 -1.36
C LEU A 117 -1.57 -1.40 -1.17
N PHE A 118 -0.25 -1.47 -1.38
CA PHE A 118 0.51 -2.72 -1.17
C PHE A 118 0.59 -3.17 0.28
N ILE A 119 0.41 -2.25 1.23
CA ILE A 119 0.46 -2.53 2.67
C ILE A 119 -0.88 -3.08 3.17
N LEU A 120 -1.99 -2.64 2.57
CA LEU A 120 -3.34 -2.93 3.06
C LEU A 120 -3.66 -4.44 3.15
N PRO A 121 -3.28 -5.30 2.18
CA PRO A 121 -3.52 -6.74 2.28
C PRO A 121 -2.86 -7.43 3.48
N PHE A 122 -1.70 -6.95 3.92
CA PHE A 122 -1.09 -7.43 5.16
C PHE A 122 -1.96 -7.08 6.38
N LEU A 123 -2.58 -5.89 6.38
CA LEU A 123 -3.47 -5.46 7.47
C LEU A 123 -4.76 -6.27 7.52
N PHE A 124 -5.25 -6.81 6.41
CA PHE A 124 -6.41 -7.70 6.41
C PHE A 124 -6.20 -8.95 7.26
N TYR A 125 -4.98 -9.46 7.32
CA TYR A 125 -4.66 -10.61 8.14
C TYR A 125 -4.29 -10.24 9.59
N TYR A 126 -3.41 -9.23 9.76
CA TYR A 126 -2.86 -8.89 11.08
C TYR A 126 -3.76 -8.01 11.93
N ARG A 127 -4.83 -7.46 11.36
CA ARG A 127 -5.73 -6.52 12.02
C ARG A 127 -7.20 -6.89 11.76
N PRO A 128 -8.13 -6.66 12.70
CA PRO A 128 -9.56 -6.91 12.50
C PRO A 128 -10.21 -5.87 11.58
N LEU A 129 -9.57 -5.57 10.43
CA LEU A 129 -10.02 -4.57 9.47
C LEU A 129 -11.27 -5.03 8.69
N LEU A 130 -11.44 -6.35 8.54
CA LEU A 130 -12.57 -6.97 7.84
C LEU A 130 -13.75 -7.29 8.79
N LEU A 131 -13.94 -6.52 9.86
CA LEU A 131 -15.02 -6.65 10.84
C LEU A 131 -15.01 -8.02 11.56
N ASN A 132 -13.86 -8.67 11.66
CA ASN A 132 -13.67 -10.00 12.23
C ASN A 132 -13.23 -9.99 13.71
N GLY A 133 -13.60 -8.95 14.46
CA GLY A 133 -13.24 -8.77 15.87
C GLY A 133 -14.27 -7.99 16.67
N PRO A 134 -14.03 -7.74 17.96
CA PRO A 134 -14.86 -6.87 18.79
C PRO A 134 -15.01 -5.46 18.18
N TRP A 135 -16.18 -4.85 18.33
CA TRP A 135 -16.47 -3.54 17.72
C TRP A 135 -15.46 -2.44 18.06
N LEU A 136 -15.00 -2.40 19.30
CA LEU A 136 -14.00 -1.42 19.74
C LEU A 136 -12.68 -1.61 19.00
N ASP A 137 -12.21 -2.85 18.86
CA ASP A 137 -10.97 -3.17 18.18
C ASP A 137 -11.07 -2.85 16.68
N VAL A 138 -12.23 -3.09 16.07
CA VAL A 138 -12.51 -2.76 14.67
C VAL A 138 -12.44 -1.24 14.46
N ILE A 139 -13.12 -0.44 15.29
CA ILE A 139 -13.13 1.03 15.20
C ILE A 139 -11.71 1.58 15.38
N ILE A 140 -11.00 1.14 16.42
CA ILE A 140 -9.62 1.54 16.68
C ILE A 140 -8.73 1.17 15.49
N THR A 141 -8.90 -0.02 14.93
CA THR A 141 -8.15 -0.49 13.77
C THR A 141 -8.40 0.39 12.55
N ILE A 142 -9.65 0.69 12.24
CA ILE A 142 -10.00 1.56 11.10
C ILE A 142 -9.35 2.92 11.24
N ILE A 143 -9.46 3.55 12.42
CA ILE A 143 -8.88 4.86 12.67
C ILE A 143 -7.36 4.80 12.59
N SER A 144 -6.72 3.85 13.28
CA SER A 144 -5.25 3.75 13.32
C SER A 144 -4.66 3.38 11.96
N CYS A 145 -5.29 2.47 11.21
CA CYS A 145 -4.84 2.13 9.86
C CYS A 145 -5.01 3.29 8.88
N THR A 146 -6.14 4.01 8.94
CA THR A 146 -6.35 5.20 8.11
C THR A 146 -5.30 6.26 8.40
N MET A 147 -5.05 6.57 9.66
CA MET A 147 -4.00 7.50 10.06
C MET A 147 -2.61 7.00 9.66
N GLY A 148 -2.33 5.71 9.86
CA GLY A 148 -1.08 5.08 9.46
C GLY A 148 -0.82 5.19 7.96
N LEU A 149 -1.83 4.98 7.11
CA LEU A 149 -1.72 5.14 5.65
C LEU A 149 -1.50 6.60 5.25
N ILE A 150 -2.20 7.55 5.88
CA ILE A 150 -1.96 8.99 5.63
C ILE A 150 -0.53 9.37 5.99
N VAL A 151 -0.04 8.91 7.15
CA VAL A 151 1.33 9.18 7.59
C VAL A 151 2.35 8.48 6.70
N SER A 152 2.07 7.27 6.22
CA SER A 152 2.93 6.57 5.26
C SER A 152 3.05 7.33 3.94
N ALA A 153 1.94 7.90 3.45
CA ALA A 153 1.95 8.76 2.27
C ALA A 153 2.78 10.02 2.51
N ALA A 154 2.61 10.68 3.66
CA ALA A 154 3.41 11.85 4.03
C ALA A 154 4.91 11.54 4.14
N PHE A 155 5.25 10.36 4.66
CA PHE A 155 6.63 9.86 4.71
C PHE A 155 7.20 9.65 3.30
N LEU A 156 6.47 8.98 2.41
CA LEU A 156 6.91 8.69 1.03
C LEU A 156 7.08 9.96 0.19
N GLU A 157 6.18 10.93 0.37
CA GLU A 157 6.25 12.23 -0.31
C GLU A 157 7.20 13.22 0.36
N ARG A 158 7.73 12.88 1.55
CA ARG A 158 8.57 13.77 2.38
C ARG A 158 7.88 15.11 2.68
N TYR A 159 6.57 15.08 2.80
CA TYR A 159 5.74 16.27 2.96
C TYR A 159 4.53 15.97 3.85
N LEU A 160 4.35 16.76 4.91
CA LEU A 160 3.13 16.73 5.73
C LEU A 160 2.44 18.10 5.68
N HIS A 161 3.00 19.11 6.30
CA HIS A 161 2.60 20.51 6.19
C HIS A 161 3.64 21.34 5.43
N THR A 162 4.90 20.92 5.51
CA THR A 162 6.05 21.45 4.76
C THR A 162 6.97 20.29 4.40
N LYS A 163 8.04 20.58 3.62
CA LYS A 163 9.09 19.57 3.35
C LYS A 163 9.69 19.08 4.67
N ALA A 164 9.65 17.78 4.88
CA ALA A 164 10.15 17.15 6.10
C ALA A 164 11.69 17.14 6.12
N ASN A 165 12.25 17.52 7.25
CA ASN A 165 13.67 17.32 7.53
C ASN A 165 13.97 15.83 7.76
N LEU A 166 15.25 15.42 7.74
CA LEU A 166 15.64 14.03 7.92
C LEU A 166 15.13 13.43 9.24
N TYR A 167 15.15 14.18 10.34
CA TYR A 167 14.59 13.76 11.63
C TYR A 167 13.07 13.63 11.59
N GLU A 168 12.38 14.59 10.99
CA GLU A 168 10.93 14.56 10.81
C GLU A 168 10.53 13.37 9.92
N LEU A 169 11.33 13.07 8.90
CA LEU A 169 11.13 11.93 8.01
C LEU A 169 11.26 10.60 8.79
N ALA A 170 12.32 10.45 9.61
CA ALA A 170 12.49 9.26 10.43
C ALA A 170 11.32 9.06 11.42
N LEU A 171 10.87 10.15 12.05
CA LEU A 171 9.72 10.12 12.96
C LEU A 171 8.41 9.79 12.24
N LEU A 172 8.19 10.31 11.01
CA LEU A 172 7.02 9.96 10.19
C LEU A 172 7.04 8.47 9.79
N GLY A 173 8.19 7.96 9.37
CA GLY A 173 8.34 6.54 9.06
C GLY A 173 8.07 5.64 10.27
N LEU A 174 8.63 5.98 11.42
CA LEU A 174 8.41 5.24 12.65
C LEU A 174 6.94 5.35 13.11
N SER A 175 6.35 6.55 13.05
CA SER A 175 4.94 6.78 13.36
C SER A 175 4.02 5.93 12.47
N SER A 176 4.29 5.89 11.17
CA SER A 176 3.53 5.07 10.22
C SER A 176 3.58 3.59 10.59
N LEU A 177 4.78 3.04 10.86
CA LEU A 177 4.95 1.65 11.25
C LEU A 177 4.22 1.34 12.56
N LEU A 178 4.32 2.22 13.56
CA LEU A 178 3.67 2.03 14.86
C LEU A 178 2.13 2.08 14.76
N LEU A 179 1.59 2.97 13.92
CA LEU A 179 0.14 3.07 13.70
C LEU A 179 -0.44 1.86 12.98
N LEU A 180 0.35 1.22 12.10
CA LEU A 180 -0.06 0.03 11.37
C LEU A 180 0.10 -1.26 12.19
N TRP A 181 0.94 -1.26 13.24
CA TRP A 181 1.21 -2.45 14.06
C TRP A 181 0.10 -2.74 15.08
N PRO A 182 -0.20 -4.04 15.40
CA PRO A 182 -1.39 -4.44 16.15
C PRO A 182 -1.60 -3.85 17.54
N PRO A 183 -0.62 -3.76 18.49
CA PRO A 183 -0.91 -3.39 19.86
C PRO A 183 -1.32 -1.92 20.00
N LEU A 184 -2.39 -1.67 20.74
CA LEU A 184 -2.97 -0.34 20.98
C LEU A 184 -1.94 0.69 21.50
N PHE A 185 -1.04 0.26 22.40
CA PHE A 185 -0.03 1.17 22.96
C PHE A 185 0.93 1.71 21.88
N LEU A 186 1.24 0.92 20.84
CA LEU A 186 2.06 1.37 19.72
C LEU A 186 1.30 2.40 18.86
N ASN A 187 -0.01 2.26 18.73
CA ASN A 187 -0.82 3.25 18.02
C ASN A 187 -0.80 4.61 18.74
N VAL A 188 -0.87 4.61 20.08
CA VAL A 188 -0.75 5.83 20.89
C VAL A 188 0.63 6.47 20.72
N LEU A 189 1.71 5.68 20.76
CA LEU A 189 3.07 6.14 20.46
C LEU A 189 3.21 6.72 19.05
N GLY A 190 2.61 6.06 18.06
CA GLY A 190 2.59 6.54 16.68
C GLY A 190 1.89 7.91 16.56
N LEU A 191 0.77 8.10 17.24
CA LEU A 191 0.07 9.39 17.29
C LEU A 191 0.91 10.47 18.00
N LEU A 192 1.64 10.13 19.05
CA LEU A 192 2.55 11.07 19.72
C LEU A 192 3.66 11.54 18.76
N PHE A 193 4.29 10.63 18.03
CA PHE A 193 5.32 11.02 17.06
C PHE A 193 4.76 11.88 15.93
N LEU A 194 3.58 11.55 15.41
CA LEU A 194 2.88 12.40 14.44
C LEU A 194 2.60 13.80 15.01
N GLY A 195 2.14 13.87 16.27
CA GLY A 195 1.91 15.13 16.97
C GLY A 195 3.16 15.98 17.10
N ILE A 196 4.30 15.38 17.46
CA ILE A 196 5.60 16.05 17.56
C ILE A 196 6.01 16.63 16.20
N VAL A 197 5.94 15.84 15.12
CA VAL A 197 6.29 16.31 13.77
C VAL A 197 5.36 17.42 13.31
N SER A 198 4.05 17.25 13.50
CA SER A 198 3.06 18.26 13.13
C SER A 198 3.28 19.59 13.88
N TYR A 199 3.58 19.51 15.18
CA TYR A 199 3.88 20.69 15.99
C TYR A 199 5.18 21.39 15.56
N SER A 200 6.25 20.61 15.31
CA SER A 200 7.52 21.11 14.79
C SER A 200 7.33 21.90 13.50
N GLN A 201 6.61 21.30 12.53
CA GLN A 201 6.36 21.91 11.23
C GLN A 201 5.48 23.16 11.32
N LYS A 202 4.41 23.13 12.14
CA LYS A 202 3.56 24.31 12.36
C LYS A 202 4.32 25.45 13.00
N ARG A 203 5.21 25.18 13.96
CA ARG A 203 6.12 26.19 14.55
C ARG A 203 7.05 26.80 13.49
N ARG A 204 7.60 26.00 12.61
CA ARG A 204 8.48 26.47 11.51
C ARG A 204 7.72 27.41 10.56
N ILE A 205 6.53 27.00 10.14
CA ILE A 205 5.64 27.84 9.29
C ILE A 205 5.30 29.18 10.00
N ALA A 206 4.94 29.10 11.28
CA ALA A 206 4.60 30.30 12.04
C ALA A 206 5.80 31.25 12.19
N LYS A 207 7.01 30.72 12.33
CA LYS A 207 8.24 31.52 12.38
C LYS A 207 8.56 32.16 11.03
N GLU A 208 8.43 31.43 9.92
CA GLU A 208 8.61 31.95 8.57
C GLU A 208 7.60 33.06 8.22
N ARG A 209 6.34 32.91 8.65
CA ARG A 209 5.31 33.96 8.48
C ARG A 209 5.61 35.24 9.30
N ARG A 210 6.27 35.11 10.46
CA ARG A 210 6.62 36.26 11.31
C ARG A 210 7.87 36.99 10.84
N SER A 211 8.79 36.32 10.14
CA SER A 211 10.02 36.92 9.62
C SER A 211 9.82 37.71 8.33
N GLY A 212 8.61 37.83 7.81
CA GLY A 212 8.27 38.57 6.59
C GLY A 212 8.72 37.86 5.30
N PRO A 213 8.21 38.28 4.14
CA PRO A 213 8.71 37.76 2.86
C PRO A 213 10.16 38.20 2.70
N VAL A 214 11.04 37.20 2.55
CA VAL A 214 12.41 37.47 2.06
C VAL A 214 12.24 38.11 0.68
N GLU A 215 12.54 39.39 0.59
CA GLU A 215 12.58 40.14 -0.66
C GLU A 215 13.48 39.40 -1.63
N LYS A 216 12.87 38.78 -2.65
CA LYS A 216 13.66 38.16 -3.72
C LYS A 216 14.51 39.26 -4.34
N PRO A 217 15.85 39.08 -4.47
CA PRO A 217 16.63 40.06 -5.20
C PRO A 217 16.00 40.28 -6.56
N GLN A 218 15.62 41.49 -6.86
CA GLN A 218 15.20 41.90 -8.19
C GLN A 218 16.38 41.57 -9.12
N LEU A 219 16.17 40.54 -9.97
CA LEU A 219 17.05 40.32 -11.10
C LEU A 219 16.97 41.59 -11.95
N ALA A 220 17.99 42.43 -11.84
CA ALA A 220 18.20 43.52 -12.78
C ALA A 220 18.33 42.89 -14.16
N VAL A 221 17.28 43.06 -14.96
CA VAL A 221 17.30 42.75 -16.40
C VAL A 221 18.11 43.89 -17.03
N PRO A 222 19.17 43.58 -17.80
CA PRO A 222 19.89 44.58 -18.60
C PRO A 222 19.06 45.06 -19.80
#